data_76876d01138b30634f08f37d7ca5ce86
#
_entry.id   76876d01138b30634f08f37d7ca5ce86
#
_cell.length_a   1.000
_cell.length_b   1.000
_cell.length_c   1.000
_cell.angle_alpha   90.00
_cell.angle_beta   90.00
_cell.angle_gamma   90.00
#
_symmetry.space_group_name_H-M   'P 1'
#
loop_
_entity.id
_entity.type
_entity.pdbx_description
1 polymer ?
#
loop_
_entity_poly.entity_id
_entity_poly.type
_entity_poly.pdbx_seq_one_letter_code
_entity_poly.pdbx_strand_id
1 'polypeptide(L)'
;ESTSSAEASSKESKADTAAIDADGVFTVGFDQDFPPMGFVDDNGEFTGFDLELAAEVAKRLGMEIKYQPIAWDAKEMEIESGNIDVIWNGFTITGRENDYTWSKPYMENKQVFVVSKDSGITKVEELKGKKVEVQADSSGEKALAENKELSDSFAELITTADYNTAFQDLEMGATDAVAMDIIVAGYQLKKRGDGKYIILEDEPIATEEYGIGFKKGNTALRDAVDATLVEMAADGTLKSVSEKWFDTDVTTIK
;
A
#
# COMPACT_ATOMS: atom_id res chain seq x y z
N GLU A 1 -9.44 -11.20 49.60
CA GLU A 1 -9.86 -11.97 48.43
C GLU A 1 -10.02 -11.01 47.23
N SER A 2 -8.97 -10.73 46.49
CA SER A 2 -8.99 -10.06 45.16
C SER A 2 -7.57 -9.96 44.60
N THR A 3 -6.95 -11.07 44.20
CA THR A 3 -5.66 -11.02 43.49
C THR A 3 -5.49 -12.17 42.48
N SER A 4 -6.58 -12.62 41.83
CA SER A 4 -6.47 -13.78 40.95
C SER A 4 -6.86 -13.53 39.49
N SER A 5 -7.31 -12.33 39.09
CA SER A 5 -7.78 -12.09 37.71
C SER A 5 -6.82 -11.31 36.79
N ALA A 6 -5.76 -10.71 37.33
CA ALA A 6 -4.80 -9.94 36.54
C ALA A 6 -3.63 -10.76 35.98
N GLU A 7 -3.28 -11.87 36.66
CA GLU A 7 -2.18 -12.76 36.18
C GLU A 7 -2.58 -13.72 35.04
N ALA A 8 -3.86 -14.07 34.93
CA ALA A 8 -4.36 -14.95 33.87
C ALA A 8 -4.37 -14.24 32.49
N SER A 9 -4.72 -12.96 32.46
CA SER A 9 -4.76 -12.16 31.22
C SER A 9 -3.38 -11.90 30.62
N SER A 10 -2.35 -11.72 31.47
CA SER A 10 -0.98 -11.49 31.02
C SER A 10 -0.25 -12.76 30.57
N LYS A 11 -0.72 -13.94 31.01
CA LYS A 11 -0.18 -15.23 30.57
C LYS A 11 -0.75 -15.72 29.23
N GLU A 12 -2.03 -15.43 28.95
CA GLU A 12 -2.62 -15.74 27.66
C GLU A 12 -2.00 -14.91 26.54
N SER A 13 -1.79 -13.62 26.74
CA SER A 13 -1.16 -12.77 25.72
C SER A 13 0.28 -13.17 25.39
N LYS A 14 1.05 -13.70 26.35
CA LYS A 14 2.42 -14.19 26.12
C LYS A 14 2.50 -15.56 25.46
N ALA A 15 1.50 -16.43 25.65
CA ALA A 15 1.45 -17.72 25.01
C ALA A 15 1.06 -17.62 23.53
N ASP A 16 0.15 -16.70 23.21
CA ASP A 16 -0.26 -16.44 21.83
C ASP A 16 0.84 -15.76 21.01
N THR A 17 1.58 -14.81 21.58
CA THR A 17 2.75 -14.19 20.91
C THR A 17 3.85 -15.22 20.62
N ALA A 18 4.11 -16.17 21.49
CA ALA A 18 5.13 -17.20 21.26
C ALA A 18 4.75 -18.20 20.16
N ALA A 19 3.46 -18.36 19.85
CA ALA A 19 2.97 -19.19 18.74
C ALA A 19 2.95 -18.46 17.39
N ILE A 20 2.96 -17.12 17.43
CA ILE A 20 2.86 -16.24 16.24
C ILE A 20 4.25 -15.97 15.68
N ASP A 21 5.26 -16.03 16.50
CA ASP A 21 6.62 -15.55 16.28
C ASP A 21 7.63 -16.66 16.57
N ALA A 22 7.91 -17.47 15.56
CA ALA A 22 8.87 -18.57 15.70
C ALA A 22 10.33 -18.07 15.73
N ASP A 23 10.65 -16.89 15.19
CA ASP A 23 12.01 -16.33 15.11
C ASP A 23 12.18 -14.95 15.77
N GLY A 24 11.10 -14.33 16.26
CA GLY A 24 11.13 -13.02 16.91
C GLY A 24 11.21 -11.84 15.95
N VAL A 25 11.07 -12.08 14.64
CA VAL A 25 11.23 -11.05 13.61
C VAL A 25 9.94 -10.88 12.84
N PHE A 26 9.52 -9.63 12.64
CA PHE A 26 8.38 -9.26 11.80
C PHE A 26 8.91 -8.68 10.48
N THR A 27 8.93 -9.48 9.44
CA THR A 27 9.49 -9.11 8.13
C THR A 27 8.39 -8.58 7.22
N VAL A 28 8.51 -7.31 6.87
CA VAL A 28 7.56 -6.59 6.01
C VAL A 28 8.08 -6.50 4.60
N GLY A 29 7.37 -7.11 3.65
CA GLY A 29 7.63 -6.98 2.22
C GLY A 29 6.96 -5.75 1.63
N PHE A 30 7.70 -4.97 0.85
CA PHE A 30 7.21 -3.73 0.24
C PHE A 30 7.99 -3.35 -1.01
N ASP A 31 7.35 -2.60 -1.91
CA ASP A 31 7.99 -1.89 -3.01
C ASP A 31 8.63 -0.60 -2.45
N GLN A 32 9.96 -0.49 -2.55
CA GLN A 32 10.69 0.68 -2.03
C GLN A 32 10.54 1.96 -2.87
N ASP A 33 9.85 1.88 -3.99
CA ASP A 33 9.55 2.99 -4.90
C ASP A 33 8.07 3.40 -4.86
N PHE A 34 7.41 3.20 -3.72
CA PHE A 34 5.98 3.46 -3.52
C PHE A 34 5.69 4.48 -2.38
N PRO A 35 6.24 5.72 -2.46
CA PRO A 35 5.97 6.75 -1.47
C PRO A 35 4.52 7.26 -1.56
N PRO A 36 3.87 7.64 -0.45
CA PRO A 36 4.41 7.75 0.90
C PRO A 36 4.22 6.48 1.75
N MET A 37 3.80 5.35 1.16
CA MET A 37 3.48 4.13 1.90
C MET A 37 4.74 3.38 2.36
N GLY A 38 5.68 3.12 1.46
CA GLY A 38 6.98 2.54 1.74
C GLY A 38 7.99 2.96 0.68
N PHE A 39 9.13 3.51 1.09
CA PHE A 39 10.13 4.02 0.16
C PHE A 39 11.50 4.23 0.82
N VAL A 40 12.48 4.58 0.01
CA VAL A 40 13.80 5.01 0.46
C VAL A 40 13.86 6.54 0.48
N ASP A 41 14.21 7.10 1.62
CA ASP A 41 14.35 8.56 1.76
C ASP A 41 15.68 9.08 1.18
N ASP A 42 15.88 10.39 1.23
CA ASP A 42 17.09 11.03 0.70
C ASP A 42 18.38 10.65 1.46
N ASN A 43 18.26 10.02 2.64
CA ASN A 43 19.38 9.51 3.44
C ASN A 43 19.67 8.03 3.15
N GLY A 44 18.88 7.38 2.31
CA GLY A 44 18.99 5.96 2.02
C GLY A 44 18.31 5.05 3.04
N GLU A 45 17.46 5.60 3.91
CA GLU A 45 16.74 4.86 4.94
C GLU A 45 15.33 4.49 4.47
N PHE A 46 14.86 3.30 4.88
CA PHE A 46 13.48 2.89 4.63
C PHE A 46 12.52 3.66 5.52
N THR A 47 11.49 4.24 4.91
CA THR A 47 10.50 5.06 5.58
C THR A 47 9.14 4.95 4.89
N GLY A 48 8.11 5.50 5.49
CA GLY A 48 6.77 5.57 4.93
C GLY A 48 5.68 5.33 5.96
N PHE A 49 4.47 5.68 5.59
CA PHE A 49 3.28 5.52 6.44
C PHE A 49 3.09 4.07 6.90
N ASP A 50 3.10 3.13 5.97
CA ASP A 50 2.91 1.71 6.27
C ASP A 50 4.07 1.13 7.08
N LEU A 51 5.31 1.52 6.75
CA LEU A 51 6.50 1.04 7.47
C LEU A 51 6.53 1.56 8.91
N GLU A 52 6.09 2.78 9.15
CA GLU A 52 5.97 3.34 10.49
C GLU A 52 4.89 2.63 11.33
N LEU A 53 3.74 2.33 10.73
CA LEU A 53 2.71 1.51 11.38
C LEU A 53 3.22 0.09 11.70
N ALA A 54 3.92 -0.53 10.74
CA ALA A 54 4.47 -1.87 10.92
C ALA A 54 5.51 -1.92 12.06
N ALA A 55 6.37 -0.90 12.19
CA ALA A 55 7.32 -0.80 13.28
C ALA A 55 6.63 -0.70 14.65
N GLU A 56 5.57 0.09 14.75
CA GLU A 56 4.81 0.21 16.00
C GLU A 56 4.08 -1.11 16.34
N VAL A 57 3.51 -1.78 15.35
CA VAL A 57 2.89 -3.10 15.53
C VAL A 57 3.92 -4.11 16.04
N ALA A 58 5.07 -4.22 15.39
CA ALA A 58 6.16 -5.11 15.81
C ALA A 58 6.59 -4.84 17.26
N LYS A 59 6.80 -3.57 17.61
CA LYS A 59 7.15 -3.14 18.96
C LYS A 59 6.12 -3.59 19.99
N ARG A 60 4.82 -3.42 19.73
CA ARG A 60 3.75 -3.83 20.64
C ARG A 60 3.63 -5.35 20.77
N LEU A 61 3.93 -6.09 19.71
CA LEU A 61 3.97 -7.55 19.73
C LEU A 61 5.28 -8.11 20.31
N GLY A 62 6.27 -7.26 20.62
CA GLY A 62 7.58 -7.68 21.15
C GLY A 62 8.47 -8.32 20.09
N MET A 63 8.28 -8.01 18.82
CA MET A 63 9.01 -8.51 17.67
C MET A 63 10.04 -7.48 17.18
N GLU A 64 11.10 -7.95 16.56
CA GLU A 64 12.05 -7.11 15.83
C GLU A 64 11.48 -6.80 14.44
N ILE A 65 11.45 -5.53 14.04
CA ILE A 65 11.03 -5.14 12.70
C ILE A 65 12.16 -5.35 11.69
N LYS A 66 11.82 -5.97 10.56
CA LYS A 66 12.69 -6.08 9.38
C LYS A 66 11.94 -5.59 8.15
N TYR A 67 12.53 -4.65 7.44
CA TYR A 67 12.02 -4.18 6.15
C TYR A 67 12.72 -4.94 5.02
N GLN A 68 11.93 -5.59 4.15
CA GLN A 68 12.43 -6.36 3.03
C GLN A 68 11.88 -5.78 1.72
N PRO A 69 12.69 -5.02 0.98
CA PRO A 69 12.29 -4.59 -0.36
C PRO A 69 12.09 -5.79 -1.27
N ILE A 70 11.02 -5.76 -2.05
CA ILE A 70 10.69 -6.79 -3.03
C ILE A 70 10.36 -6.17 -4.37
N ALA A 71 10.58 -6.91 -5.46
CA ALA A 71 9.96 -6.58 -6.74
C ALA A 71 8.45 -6.86 -6.63
N TRP A 72 7.62 -5.92 -7.10
CA TRP A 72 6.18 -6.02 -6.88
C TRP A 72 5.53 -7.24 -7.54
N ASP A 73 6.00 -7.61 -8.72
CA ASP A 73 5.57 -8.81 -9.44
C ASP A 73 6.03 -10.13 -8.80
N ALA A 74 6.97 -10.08 -7.84
CA ALA A 74 7.45 -11.25 -7.08
C ALA A 74 6.74 -11.44 -5.72
N LYS A 75 5.79 -10.57 -5.34
CA LYS A 75 5.18 -10.57 -3.99
C LYS A 75 4.56 -11.91 -3.57
N GLU A 76 3.93 -12.61 -4.49
CA GLU A 76 3.32 -13.92 -4.20
C GLU A 76 4.38 -14.97 -3.86
N MET A 77 5.45 -15.02 -4.63
CA MET A 77 6.57 -15.92 -4.39
C MET A 77 7.25 -15.62 -3.04
N GLU A 78 7.45 -14.34 -2.72
CA GLU A 78 8.11 -13.91 -1.48
C GLU A 78 7.31 -14.30 -0.24
N ILE A 79 5.98 -14.13 -0.26
CA ILE A 79 5.15 -14.51 0.89
C ILE A 79 4.94 -16.02 0.98
N GLU A 80 4.80 -16.72 -0.14
CA GLU A 80 4.62 -18.17 -0.16
C GLU A 80 5.88 -18.91 0.32
N SER A 81 7.07 -18.41 -0.04
CA SER A 81 8.35 -18.99 0.41
C SER A 81 8.69 -18.69 1.86
N GLY A 82 7.99 -17.73 2.50
CA GLY A 82 8.29 -17.30 3.86
C GLY A 82 9.45 -16.32 3.97
N ASN A 83 9.90 -15.72 2.87
CA ASN A 83 10.92 -14.66 2.88
C ASN A 83 10.41 -13.39 3.55
N ILE A 84 9.10 -13.18 3.53
CA ILE A 84 8.38 -12.10 4.22
C ILE A 84 7.19 -12.69 4.98
N ASP A 85 6.80 -12.03 6.07
CA ASP A 85 5.65 -12.42 6.89
C ASP A 85 4.37 -11.75 6.41
N VAL A 86 4.48 -10.54 5.90
CA VAL A 86 3.36 -9.74 5.41
C VAL A 86 3.78 -8.92 4.18
N ILE A 87 2.78 -8.59 3.35
CA ILE A 87 2.86 -7.52 2.35
C ILE A 87 2.12 -6.33 2.94
N TRP A 88 2.83 -5.24 3.20
CA TRP A 88 2.26 -4.02 3.77
C TRP A 88 2.79 -2.80 3.02
N ASN A 89 2.05 -2.37 2.01
CA ASN A 89 2.54 -1.37 1.06
C ASN A 89 1.41 -0.72 0.24
N GLY A 90 0.38 -0.17 0.91
CA GLY A 90 -0.80 0.25 0.18
C GLY A 90 -1.36 -0.90 -0.66
N PHE A 91 -1.53 -2.06 -0.03
CA PHE A 91 -1.85 -3.28 -0.74
C PHE A 91 -3.36 -3.47 -0.86
N THR A 92 -3.85 -3.43 -2.09
CA THR A 92 -5.28 -3.47 -2.40
C THR A 92 -5.86 -4.85 -2.18
N ILE A 93 -6.90 -4.93 -1.33
CA ILE A 93 -7.70 -6.14 -1.07
C ILE A 93 -8.58 -6.45 -2.28
N THR A 94 -9.22 -5.42 -2.84
CA THR A 94 -10.21 -5.54 -3.92
C THR A 94 -9.64 -6.33 -5.10
N GLY A 95 -10.32 -7.41 -5.44
CA GLY A 95 -9.91 -8.32 -6.51
C GLY A 95 -8.85 -9.36 -6.12
N ARG A 96 -8.40 -9.39 -4.86
CA ARG A 96 -7.44 -10.36 -4.32
C ARG A 96 -7.96 -11.03 -3.04
N GLU A 97 -9.24 -10.94 -2.77
CA GLU A 97 -9.87 -11.38 -1.51
C GLU A 97 -9.57 -12.84 -1.18
N ASN A 98 -9.41 -13.67 -2.22
CA ASN A 98 -9.18 -15.10 -2.08
C ASN A 98 -7.70 -15.52 -2.14
N ASP A 99 -6.80 -14.60 -2.47
CA ASP A 99 -5.39 -14.95 -2.73
C ASP A 99 -4.55 -14.94 -1.44
N TYR A 100 -4.95 -14.12 -0.47
CA TYR A 100 -4.26 -13.91 0.80
C TYR A 100 -5.20 -14.10 1.99
N THR A 101 -4.63 -14.18 3.18
CA THR A 101 -5.33 -13.88 4.42
C THR A 101 -5.15 -12.38 4.69
N TRP A 102 -6.24 -11.63 4.85
CA TRP A 102 -6.23 -10.19 4.92
C TRP A 102 -6.48 -9.67 6.33
N SER A 103 -5.84 -8.56 6.67
CA SER A 103 -6.23 -7.73 7.80
C SER A 103 -7.59 -7.07 7.54
N LYS A 104 -8.15 -6.41 8.55
CA LYS A 104 -9.19 -5.41 8.33
C LYS A 104 -8.65 -4.33 7.39
N PRO A 105 -9.47 -3.78 6.49
CA PRO A 105 -9.05 -2.63 5.71
C PRO A 105 -8.71 -1.45 6.63
N TYR A 106 -7.62 -0.74 6.33
CA TYR A 106 -7.17 0.38 7.16
C TYR A 106 -7.22 1.73 6.45
N MET A 107 -7.46 1.74 5.14
CA MET A 107 -7.47 2.96 4.33
C MET A 107 -8.23 2.73 3.01
N GLU A 108 -8.92 3.76 2.53
CA GLU A 108 -9.51 3.77 1.19
C GLU A 108 -8.52 4.32 0.16
N ASN A 109 -8.63 3.86 -1.08
CA ASN A 109 -7.83 4.31 -2.21
C ASN A 109 -8.67 4.39 -3.50
N LYS A 110 -8.15 5.10 -4.50
CA LYS A 110 -8.66 5.12 -5.86
C LYS A 110 -7.52 4.93 -6.84
N GLN A 111 -7.78 4.21 -7.93
CA GLN A 111 -6.92 4.23 -9.10
C GLN A 111 -7.33 5.38 -10.00
N VAL A 112 -6.39 6.21 -10.38
CA VAL A 112 -6.59 7.42 -11.17
C VAL A 112 -5.54 7.56 -12.27
N PHE A 113 -5.74 8.48 -13.21
CA PHE A 113 -4.72 8.86 -14.17
C PHE A 113 -4.05 10.17 -13.77
N VAL A 114 -2.75 10.22 -13.97
CA VAL A 114 -1.93 11.42 -13.88
C VAL A 114 -1.43 11.79 -15.27
N VAL A 115 -1.55 13.05 -15.63
CA VAL A 115 -1.08 13.60 -16.91
C VAL A 115 -0.25 14.86 -16.68
N SER A 116 0.60 15.21 -17.65
CA SER A 116 1.25 16.52 -17.65
C SER A 116 0.20 17.62 -17.84
N LYS A 117 0.32 18.71 -17.10
CA LYS A 117 -0.54 19.89 -17.26
C LYS A 117 -0.44 20.48 -18.68
N ASP A 118 0.75 20.43 -19.26
CA ASP A 118 1.02 20.98 -20.60
C ASP A 118 0.42 20.11 -21.72
N SER A 119 -0.01 18.90 -21.41
CA SER A 119 -0.70 18.03 -22.40
C SER A 119 -2.05 18.57 -22.86
N GLY A 120 -2.68 19.42 -22.04
CA GLY A 120 -4.03 19.91 -22.26
C GLY A 120 -5.14 18.86 -21.97
N ILE A 121 -4.78 17.64 -21.56
CA ILE A 121 -5.72 16.59 -21.17
C ILE A 121 -6.33 16.97 -19.82
N THR A 122 -7.65 16.97 -19.72
CA THR A 122 -8.41 17.34 -18.52
C THR A 122 -9.43 16.30 -18.08
N LYS A 123 -9.73 15.33 -18.96
CA LYS A 123 -10.72 14.27 -18.73
C LYS A 123 -10.21 12.93 -19.21
N VAL A 124 -10.75 11.86 -18.62
CA VAL A 124 -10.39 10.48 -18.95
C VAL A 124 -10.72 10.14 -20.41
N GLU A 125 -11.82 10.63 -20.96
CA GLU A 125 -12.20 10.39 -22.37
C GLU A 125 -11.16 10.88 -23.40
N GLU A 126 -10.33 11.87 -23.01
CA GLU A 126 -9.27 12.43 -23.86
C GLU A 126 -8.01 11.54 -23.92
N LEU A 127 -7.99 10.46 -23.13
CA LEU A 127 -6.93 9.45 -23.19
C LEU A 127 -7.06 8.49 -24.39
N LYS A 128 -8.15 8.58 -25.13
CA LYS A 128 -8.33 7.82 -26.38
C LYS A 128 -7.20 8.12 -27.37
N GLY A 129 -6.54 7.05 -27.83
CA GLY A 129 -5.40 7.16 -28.74
C GLY A 129 -4.12 7.65 -28.09
N LYS A 130 -4.03 7.69 -26.75
CA LYS A 130 -2.86 8.07 -25.97
C LYS A 130 -2.12 6.84 -25.46
N LYS A 131 -0.85 7.02 -25.12
CA LYS A 131 -0.04 6.01 -24.45
C LYS A 131 -0.24 6.12 -22.95
N VAL A 132 -0.66 5.05 -22.30
CA VAL A 132 -0.89 4.96 -20.86
C VAL A 132 0.08 3.96 -20.26
N GLU A 133 0.67 4.31 -19.14
CA GLU A 133 1.61 3.47 -18.41
C GLU A 133 1.06 3.10 -17.03
N VAL A 134 1.35 1.89 -16.58
CA VAL A 134 0.91 1.36 -15.29
C VAL A 134 1.94 0.39 -14.74
N GLN A 135 2.05 0.28 -13.43
CA GLN A 135 2.95 -0.71 -12.82
C GLN A 135 2.44 -2.13 -13.09
N ALA A 136 3.35 -3.01 -13.49
CA ALA A 136 3.06 -4.42 -13.72
C ALA A 136 2.55 -5.10 -12.44
N ASP A 137 1.53 -5.97 -12.60
CA ASP A 137 0.90 -6.74 -11.53
C ASP A 137 0.31 -5.88 -10.37
N SER A 138 0.01 -4.62 -10.67
CA SER A 138 -0.68 -3.71 -9.77
C SER A 138 -2.21 -3.84 -9.85
N SER A 139 -2.91 -3.31 -8.84
CA SER A 139 -4.37 -3.20 -8.89
C SER A 139 -4.84 -2.27 -10.01
N GLY A 140 -4.04 -1.26 -10.36
CA GLY A 140 -4.30 -0.38 -11.51
C GLY A 140 -4.28 -1.13 -12.83
N GLU A 141 -3.29 -1.99 -13.08
CA GLU A 141 -3.24 -2.84 -14.27
C GLU A 141 -4.46 -3.77 -14.34
N LYS A 142 -4.82 -4.39 -13.22
CA LYS A 142 -6.00 -5.26 -13.15
C LYS A 142 -7.30 -4.51 -13.44
N ALA A 143 -7.49 -3.35 -12.84
CA ALA A 143 -8.67 -2.51 -13.07
C ALA A 143 -8.80 -2.08 -14.55
N LEU A 144 -7.68 -1.75 -15.20
CA LEU A 144 -7.64 -1.46 -16.64
C LEU A 144 -7.95 -2.69 -17.49
N ALA A 145 -7.46 -3.87 -17.12
CA ALA A 145 -7.77 -5.12 -17.81
C ALA A 145 -9.26 -5.51 -17.73
N GLU A 146 -9.92 -5.14 -16.63
CA GLU A 146 -11.36 -5.35 -16.43
C GLU A 146 -12.21 -4.31 -17.19
N ASN A 147 -11.69 -3.12 -17.43
CA ASN A 147 -12.33 -2.06 -18.22
C ASN A 147 -11.80 -2.03 -19.66
N LYS A 148 -12.17 -3.05 -20.43
CA LYS A 148 -11.69 -3.22 -21.80
C LYS A 148 -12.09 -2.08 -22.75
N GLU A 149 -13.26 -1.50 -22.57
CA GLU A 149 -13.70 -0.37 -23.40
C GLU A 149 -12.72 0.81 -23.29
N LEU A 150 -12.29 1.11 -22.07
CA LEU A 150 -11.31 2.16 -21.82
C LEU A 150 -9.92 1.76 -22.32
N SER A 151 -9.40 0.60 -21.91
CA SER A 151 -8.03 0.19 -22.22
C SER A 151 -7.80 -0.08 -23.71
N ASP A 152 -8.79 -0.62 -24.41
CA ASP A 152 -8.73 -0.82 -25.86
C ASP A 152 -8.79 0.50 -26.65
N SER A 153 -9.22 1.60 -26.02
CA SER A 153 -9.23 2.94 -26.61
C SER A 153 -7.85 3.59 -26.65
N PHE A 154 -6.90 3.15 -25.82
CA PHE A 154 -5.54 3.66 -25.78
C PHE A 154 -4.76 3.28 -27.05
N ALA A 155 -3.79 4.11 -27.43
CA ALA A 155 -2.85 3.72 -28.49
C ALA A 155 -1.95 2.56 -28.01
N GLU A 156 -1.57 2.60 -26.75
CA GLU A 156 -0.74 1.58 -26.11
C GLU A 156 -0.95 1.62 -24.60
N LEU A 157 -0.99 0.43 -23.97
CA LEU A 157 -0.90 0.26 -22.54
C LEU A 157 0.46 -0.34 -22.22
N ILE A 158 1.32 0.44 -21.57
CA ILE A 158 2.70 0.09 -21.24
C ILE A 158 2.75 -0.34 -19.77
N THR A 159 3.43 -1.44 -19.50
CA THR A 159 3.71 -1.87 -18.11
C THR A 159 5.15 -1.59 -17.73
N THR A 160 5.36 -1.12 -16.52
CA THR A 160 6.66 -0.79 -15.94
C THR A 160 6.84 -1.44 -14.57
N ALA A 161 8.08 -1.56 -14.11
CA ALA A 161 8.37 -2.18 -12.83
C ALA A 161 7.93 -1.32 -11.63
N ASP A 162 8.08 0.01 -11.73
CA ASP A 162 7.83 0.95 -10.65
C ASP A 162 7.31 2.31 -11.15
N TYR A 163 6.70 3.08 -10.26
CA TYR A 163 6.13 4.39 -10.60
C TYR A 163 7.16 5.50 -10.75
N ASN A 164 8.38 5.37 -10.22
CA ASN A 164 9.44 6.35 -10.49
C ASN A 164 9.82 6.32 -11.97
N THR A 165 9.94 5.12 -12.55
CA THR A 165 10.16 4.92 -14.00
C THR A 165 9.00 5.50 -14.80
N ALA A 166 7.76 5.20 -14.44
CA ALA A 166 6.59 5.74 -15.14
C ALA A 166 6.55 7.27 -15.14
N PHE A 167 6.88 7.92 -14.03
CA PHE A 167 6.97 9.38 -13.97
C PHE A 167 8.11 9.95 -14.81
N GLN A 168 9.24 9.28 -14.90
CA GLN A 168 10.33 9.68 -15.80
C GLN A 168 9.88 9.63 -17.26
N ASP A 169 9.17 8.59 -17.65
CA ASP A 169 8.62 8.43 -18.99
C ASP A 169 7.56 9.51 -19.29
N LEU A 170 6.73 9.85 -18.32
CA LEU A 170 5.78 10.95 -18.43
C LEU A 170 6.49 12.31 -18.60
N GLU A 171 7.55 12.56 -17.82
CA GLU A 171 8.35 13.79 -17.91
C GLU A 171 9.05 13.92 -19.27
N MET A 172 9.53 12.81 -19.83
CA MET A 172 10.20 12.80 -21.14
C MET A 172 9.22 12.78 -22.32
N GLY A 173 7.91 12.61 -22.05
CA GLY A 173 6.90 12.48 -23.10
C GLY A 173 6.90 11.12 -23.80
N ALA A 174 7.52 10.12 -23.22
CA ALA A 174 7.48 8.74 -23.72
C ALA A 174 6.10 8.09 -23.49
N THR A 175 5.41 8.51 -22.45
CA THR A 175 4.01 8.19 -22.16
C THR A 175 3.18 9.47 -21.97
N ASP A 176 1.87 9.40 -22.18
CA ASP A 176 0.94 10.54 -22.06
C ASP A 176 0.25 10.58 -20.70
N ALA A 177 0.08 9.43 -20.06
CA ALA A 177 -0.59 9.29 -18.77
C ALA A 177 -0.02 8.11 -17.98
N VAL A 178 -0.10 8.21 -16.65
CA VAL A 178 0.21 7.12 -15.72
C VAL A 178 -1.05 6.77 -14.92
N ALA A 179 -1.44 5.50 -14.93
CA ALA A 179 -2.50 4.99 -14.06
C ALA A 179 -1.88 4.54 -12.73
N MET A 180 -2.37 5.08 -11.61
CA MET A 180 -1.78 4.83 -10.29
C MET A 180 -2.73 5.14 -9.14
N ASP A 181 -2.31 4.76 -7.95
CA ASP A 181 -2.98 5.06 -6.70
C ASP A 181 -3.02 6.57 -6.44
N ILE A 182 -4.19 7.11 -6.11
CA ILE A 182 -4.35 8.54 -5.84
C ILE A 182 -3.47 9.02 -4.69
N ILE A 183 -3.24 8.17 -3.70
CA ILE A 183 -2.40 8.47 -2.54
C ILE A 183 -0.94 8.68 -2.97
N VAL A 184 -0.43 7.80 -3.83
CA VAL A 184 0.93 7.91 -4.38
C VAL A 184 1.02 9.07 -5.35
N ALA A 185 0.00 9.27 -6.19
CA ALA A 185 -0.07 10.41 -7.10
C ALA A 185 0.05 11.74 -6.34
N GLY A 186 -0.74 11.94 -5.29
CA GLY A 186 -0.70 13.17 -4.48
C GLY A 186 0.70 13.46 -3.92
N TYR A 187 1.39 12.45 -3.41
CA TYR A 187 2.76 12.60 -2.93
C TYR A 187 3.75 12.97 -4.06
N GLN A 188 3.67 12.26 -5.18
CA GLN A 188 4.56 12.49 -6.33
C GLN A 188 4.38 13.88 -6.93
N LEU A 189 3.14 14.35 -7.05
CA LEU A 189 2.86 15.70 -7.55
C LEU A 189 3.44 16.77 -6.65
N LYS A 190 3.28 16.65 -5.34
CA LYS A 190 3.85 17.56 -4.35
C LYS A 190 5.38 17.58 -4.41
N LYS A 191 6.03 16.42 -4.51
CA LYS A 191 7.49 16.26 -4.55
C LYS A 191 8.10 16.85 -5.86
N ARG A 192 7.44 16.65 -7.00
CA ARG A 192 7.94 17.05 -8.32
C ARG A 192 7.64 18.50 -8.68
N GLY A 193 6.83 19.17 -7.89
CA GLY A 193 6.46 20.57 -8.01
C GLY A 193 5.01 20.78 -8.40
N ASP A 194 4.34 21.62 -7.61
CA ASP A 194 2.94 21.96 -7.79
C ASP A 194 2.69 22.56 -9.17
N GLY A 195 1.69 22.04 -9.85
CA GLY A 195 1.21 22.56 -11.12
C GLY A 195 1.87 22.03 -12.38
N LYS A 196 2.81 21.08 -12.30
CA LYS A 196 3.36 20.38 -13.49
C LYS A 196 2.46 19.26 -13.99
N TYR A 197 1.74 18.64 -13.08
CA TYR A 197 0.88 17.48 -13.36
C TYR A 197 -0.51 17.72 -12.80
N ILE A 198 -1.48 17.00 -13.35
CA ILE A 198 -2.84 16.96 -12.83
C ILE A 198 -3.32 15.52 -12.69
N ILE A 199 -4.15 15.28 -11.68
CA ILE A 199 -4.88 14.03 -11.49
C ILE A 199 -6.23 14.20 -12.19
N LEU A 200 -6.61 13.23 -13.03
CA LEU A 200 -7.92 13.19 -13.64
C LEU A 200 -8.89 12.55 -12.64
N GLU A 201 -9.69 13.37 -11.95
CA GLU A 201 -10.61 12.93 -10.89
C GLU A 201 -12.07 12.79 -11.36
N ASP A 202 -12.37 13.16 -12.61
CA ASP A 202 -13.71 13.11 -13.17
C ASP A 202 -14.26 11.68 -13.20
N GLU A 203 -13.40 10.69 -13.44
CA GLU A 203 -13.77 9.30 -13.51
C GLU A 203 -12.63 8.41 -13.01
N PRO A 204 -12.63 8.00 -11.73
CA PRO A 204 -11.62 7.09 -11.21
C PRO A 204 -11.75 5.71 -11.88
N ILE A 205 -10.63 5.05 -12.14
CA ILE A 205 -10.58 3.71 -12.75
C ILE A 205 -11.23 2.70 -11.82
N ALA A 206 -10.94 2.80 -10.51
CA ALA A 206 -11.49 1.94 -9.47
C ALA A 206 -11.46 2.66 -8.12
N THR A 207 -12.37 2.27 -7.23
CA THR A 207 -12.33 2.57 -5.80
C THR A 207 -12.03 1.29 -5.05
N GLU A 208 -11.10 1.33 -4.12
CA GLU A 208 -10.54 0.14 -3.48
C GLU A 208 -10.14 0.39 -2.03
N GLU A 209 -9.84 -0.68 -1.30
CA GLU A 209 -9.42 -0.63 0.09
C GLU A 209 -8.04 -1.25 0.25
N TYR A 210 -7.18 -0.62 1.06
CA TYR A 210 -5.89 -1.17 1.47
C TYR A 210 -6.04 -2.05 2.70
N GLY A 211 -5.33 -3.16 2.68
CA GLY A 211 -5.14 -4.06 3.80
C GLY A 211 -3.72 -4.59 3.86
N ILE A 212 -3.44 -5.36 4.89
CA ILE A 212 -2.19 -6.08 5.05
C ILE A 212 -2.41 -7.50 4.54
N GLY A 213 -1.58 -7.94 3.60
CA GLY A 213 -1.63 -9.30 3.06
C GLY A 213 -0.74 -10.25 3.85
N PHE A 214 -1.32 -11.33 4.33
CA PHE A 214 -0.62 -12.43 5.01
C PHE A 214 -0.65 -13.67 4.11
N LYS A 215 0.32 -14.57 4.29
CA LYS A 215 0.23 -15.89 3.66
C LYS A 215 -1.12 -16.51 3.93
N LYS A 216 -1.73 -17.06 2.89
CA LYS A 216 -3.07 -17.70 3.01
C LYS A 216 -3.09 -18.74 4.11
N GLY A 217 -4.03 -18.58 5.04
CA GLY A 217 -4.18 -19.45 6.21
C GLY A 217 -3.44 -18.98 7.47
N ASN A 218 -2.58 -17.97 7.40
CA ASN A 218 -1.90 -17.41 8.57
C ASN A 218 -2.81 -16.46 9.36
N THR A 219 -3.84 -17.02 9.96
CA THR A 219 -4.85 -16.28 10.73
C THR A 219 -4.34 -15.82 12.09
N ALA A 220 -3.42 -16.56 12.71
CA ALA A 220 -2.89 -16.22 14.03
C ALA A 220 -2.13 -14.89 14.01
N LEU A 221 -1.21 -14.72 13.07
CA LEU A 221 -0.47 -13.45 12.91
C LEU A 221 -1.42 -12.33 12.49
N ARG A 222 -2.34 -12.58 11.54
CA ARG A 222 -3.35 -11.62 11.11
C ARG A 222 -4.19 -11.11 12.30
N ASP A 223 -4.68 -12.00 13.14
CA ASP A 223 -5.53 -11.62 14.27
C ASP A 223 -4.75 -10.80 15.31
N ALA A 224 -3.49 -11.12 15.55
CA ALA A 224 -2.61 -10.36 16.44
C ALA A 224 -2.33 -8.94 15.89
N VAL A 225 -2.07 -8.82 14.60
CA VAL A 225 -1.85 -7.51 13.95
C VAL A 225 -3.14 -6.69 13.94
N ASP A 226 -4.28 -7.29 13.60
CA ASP A 226 -5.58 -6.61 13.64
C ASP A 226 -5.93 -6.10 15.05
N ALA A 227 -5.73 -6.91 16.08
CA ALA A 227 -5.96 -6.49 17.47
C ALA A 227 -5.06 -5.31 17.84
N THR A 228 -3.79 -5.33 17.44
CA THR A 228 -2.85 -4.25 17.69
C THR A 228 -3.24 -2.96 16.96
N LEU A 229 -3.70 -3.06 15.71
CA LEU A 229 -4.21 -1.89 14.97
C LEU A 229 -5.45 -1.27 15.63
N VAL A 230 -6.35 -2.08 16.18
CA VAL A 230 -7.51 -1.59 16.96
C VAL A 230 -7.05 -0.86 18.23
N GLU A 231 -6.06 -1.37 18.95
CA GLU A 231 -5.45 -0.69 20.09
C GLU A 231 -4.84 0.66 19.68
N MET A 232 -4.11 0.68 18.55
CA MET A 232 -3.51 1.91 18.00
C MET A 232 -4.56 2.93 17.56
N ALA A 233 -5.72 2.48 17.09
CA ALA A 233 -6.85 3.35 16.79
C ALA A 233 -7.43 3.94 18.08
N ALA A 234 -7.63 3.13 19.12
CA ALA A 234 -8.22 3.52 20.39
C ALA A 234 -7.34 4.52 21.18
N ASP A 235 -6.02 4.37 21.14
CA ASP A 235 -5.09 5.26 21.85
C ASP A 235 -4.62 6.48 21.04
N GLY A 236 -5.08 6.61 19.79
CA GLY A 236 -4.78 7.74 18.92
C GLY A 236 -3.47 7.64 18.13
N THR A 237 -2.71 6.55 18.29
CA THR A 237 -1.44 6.35 17.56
C THR A 237 -1.67 6.28 16.05
N LEU A 238 -2.71 5.54 15.61
CA LEU A 238 -3.04 5.39 14.20
C LEU A 238 -3.35 6.75 13.55
N LYS A 239 -4.18 7.56 14.24
CA LYS A 239 -4.49 8.92 13.82
C LYS A 239 -3.23 9.80 13.76
N SER A 240 -2.38 9.75 14.79
CA SER A 240 -1.17 10.57 14.86
C SER A 240 -0.20 10.28 13.69
N VAL A 241 0.00 9.01 13.34
CA VAL A 241 0.83 8.62 12.19
C VAL A 241 0.18 9.08 10.88
N SER A 242 -1.15 8.93 10.75
CA SER A 242 -1.89 9.41 9.58
C SER A 242 -1.75 10.93 9.40
N GLU A 243 -1.94 11.71 10.46
CA GLU A 243 -1.81 13.18 10.40
C GLU A 243 -0.38 13.63 10.07
N LYS A 244 0.64 12.89 10.50
CA LYS A 244 2.03 13.15 10.15
C LYS A 244 2.30 13.04 8.64
N TRP A 245 1.70 12.05 7.99
CA TRP A 245 1.95 11.74 6.58
C TRP A 245 0.99 12.42 5.60
N PHE A 246 -0.25 12.65 6.04
CA PHE A 246 -1.36 13.10 5.19
C PHE A 246 -2.02 14.40 5.65
N ASP A 247 -1.55 15.02 6.73
CA ASP A 247 -2.15 16.20 7.36
C ASP A 247 -3.59 15.98 7.87
N THR A 248 -4.10 14.75 7.81
CA THR A 248 -5.45 14.35 8.25
C THR A 248 -5.48 12.86 8.60
N ASP A 249 -6.52 12.45 9.32
CA ASP A 249 -6.76 11.02 9.59
C ASP A 249 -7.49 10.37 8.42
N VAL A 250 -6.74 9.61 7.61
CA VAL A 250 -7.26 8.83 6.48
C VAL A 250 -7.57 7.37 6.85
N THR A 251 -7.35 6.97 8.11
CA THR A 251 -7.53 5.59 8.55
C THR A 251 -8.99 5.21 8.73
N THR A 252 -9.33 3.96 8.44
CA THR A 252 -10.70 3.43 8.50
C THR A 252 -10.95 2.52 9.71
N ILE A 253 -9.91 2.15 10.46
CA ILE A 253 -10.04 1.43 11.73
C ILE A 253 -10.38 2.42 12.84
N LYS A 254 -11.47 2.14 13.60
CA LYS A 254 -12.00 2.97 14.67
C LYS A 254 -12.03 2.18 15.98
#